data_9968ab8294cab0c4a6fdabccb604fc76
#
_entry.id   9968ab8294cab0c4a6fdabccb604fc76
#
_cell.length_a   1.000
_cell.length_b   1.000
_cell.length_c   1.000
_cell.angle_alpha   90.00
_cell.angle_beta   90.00
_cell.angle_gamma   90.00
#
_symmetry.space_group_name_H-M   'P 1'
#
loop_
_entity.id
_entity.type
_entity.pdbx_description
1 polymer ?
#
loop_
_entity_poly.entity_id
_entity_poly.type
_entity_poly.pdbx_seq_one_letter_code
_entity_poly.pdbx_strand_id
1 'polypeptide(L)'
;MKKYKTVVFDIDNTLTLLEPLLDLLAFHFKRERVSESEVQQFSLAKAFDLTKEEETLFWKENEWLMYSGALPAKERISRIFETYLDEDSVIHIVTARGKEHAETTQRWFDFNAIPYHSIQCVGEASKVDLLESLEAEAVFEDKPDFFYELWDKGLFPKVDAFCIDYPYNKNVPCHFRLDRTTGLLLEERTFTYDYTRE
;
A
#
# COMPACT_ATOMS: atom_id res chain seq x y z
N MET A 1 -15.61 11.96 -11.19
CA MET A 1 -14.48 11.02 -11.42
C MET A 1 -15.02 9.65 -11.73
N LYS A 2 -14.20 8.80 -12.38
CA LYS A 2 -14.57 7.39 -12.67
C LYS A 2 -14.77 6.63 -11.37
N LYS A 3 -15.83 5.87 -11.27
CA LYS A 3 -16.06 4.91 -10.18
C LYS A 3 -15.67 3.50 -10.67
N TYR A 4 -15.16 2.69 -9.76
CA TYR A 4 -14.65 1.36 -10.07
C TYR A 4 -15.50 0.28 -9.43
N LYS A 5 -15.77 -0.78 -10.18
CA LYS A 5 -16.56 -1.93 -9.72
C LYS A 5 -15.73 -2.89 -8.86
N THR A 6 -14.50 -3.13 -9.25
CA THR A 6 -13.59 -4.04 -8.54
C THR A 6 -12.29 -3.32 -8.22
N VAL A 7 -11.97 -3.20 -6.94
CA VAL A 7 -10.79 -2.49 -6.47
C VAL A 7 -9.94 -3.36 -5.56
N VAL A 8 -8.62 -3.18 -5.65
CA VAL A 8 -7.65 -3.83 -4.79
C VAL A 8 -6.92 -2.79 -3.95
N PHE A 9 -6.83 -3.02 -2.65
CA PHE A 9 -6.05 -2.19 -1.73
C PHE A 9 -4.92 -2.99 -1.09
N ASP A 10 -3.73 -2.39 -1.04
CA ASP A 10 -2.75 -2.73 -0.04
C ASP A 10 -3.14 -2.14 1.33
N ILE A 11 -2.44 -2.55 2.40
CA ILE A 11 -2.73 -2.09 3.76
C ILE A 11 -1.68 -1.12 4.26
N ASP A 12 -0.43 -1.59 4.37
CA ASP A 12 0.62 -0.89 5.10
C ASP A 12 1.08 0.34 4.32
N ASN A 13 0.99 1.52 4.93
CA ASN A 13 1.16 2.85 4.33
C ASN A 13 0.13 3.23 3.25
N THR A 14 -0.71 2.30 2.82
CA THR A 14 -1.81 2.57 1.88
C THR A 14 -3.12 2.87 2.62
N LEU A 15 -3.58 2.01 3.51
CA LEU A 15 -4.72 2.23 4.40
C LEU A 15 -4.31 2.63 5.81
N THR A 16 -3.04 2.43 6.17
CA THR A 16 -2.47 2.80 7.46
C THR A 16 -1.54 4.01 7.36
N LEU A 17 -1.29 4.65 8.50
CA LEU A 17 -0.29 5.71 8.63
C LEU A 17 1.11 5.10 8.81
N LEU A 18 2.11 5.70 8.19
CA LEU A 18 3.53 5.30 8.36
C LEU A 18 4.12 5.80 9.69
N GLU A 19 3.71 6.97 10.15
CA GLU A 19 4.31 7.62 11.33
C GLU A 19 4.40 6.74 12.59
N PRO A 20 3.37 5.93 12.98
CA PRO A 20 3.47 5.06 14.15
C PRO A 20 4.60 4.03 14.05
N LEU A 21 4.88 3.52 12.85
CA LEU A 21 6.00 2.62 12.60
C LEU A 21 7.34 3.35 12.78
N LEU A 22 7.46 4.58 12.27
CA LEU A 22 8.67 5.40 12.43
C LEU A 22 8.93 5.72 13.91
N ASP A 23 7.88 6.04 14.67
CA ASP A 23 7.98 6.27 16.11
C ASP A 23 8.42 5.02 16.88
N LEU A 24 7.89 3.85 16.52
CA LEU A 24 8.28 2.58 17.14
C LEU A 24 9.74 2.22 16.84
N LEU A 25 10.18 2.41 15.59
CA LEU A 25 11.59 2.19 15.19
C LEU A 25 12.53 3.11 15.96
N ALA A 26 12.23 4.40 16.02
CA ALA A 26 13.02 5.38 16.76
C ALA A 26 13.14 4.99 18.26
N PHE A 27 12.03 4.59 18.87
CA PHE A 27 11.99 4.14 20.27
C PHE A 27 12.78 2.84 20.48
N HIS A 28 12.54 1.83 19.66
CA HIS A 28 13.18 0.50 19.78
C HIS A 28 14.70 0.58 19.67
N PHE A 29 15.20 1.32 18.66
CA PHE A 29 16.63 1.47 18.42
C PHE A 29 17.29 2.63 19.14
N LYS A 30 16.53 3.41 19.94
CA LYS A 30 17.00 4.62 20.65
C LYS A 30 17.69 5.60 19.69
N ARG A 31 17.09 5.79 18.52
CA ARG A 31 17.58 6.71 17.49
C ARG A 31 16.68 7.95 17.41
N GLU A 32 17.15 8.98 16.72
CA GLU A 32 16.33 10.15 16.44
C GLU A 32 15.12 9.74 15.55
N ARG A 33 14.01 10.43 15.78
CA ARG A 33 12.79 10.26 14.99
C ARG A 33 13.04 10.72 13.56
N VAL A 34 12.71 9.88 12.61
CA VAL A 34 12.67 10.20 11.17
C VAL A 34 11.25 10.58 10.83
N SER A 35 11.05 11.70 10.13
CA SER A 35 9.72 12.07 9.61
C SER A 35 9.43 11.36 8.29
N GLU A 36 8.16 11.22 7.94
CA GLU A 36 7.76 10.62 6.64
C GLU A 36 8.41 11.32 5.44
N SER A 37 8.63 12.64 5.51
CA SER A 37 9.27 13.42 4.44
C SER A 37 10.75 13.10 4.24
N GLU A 38 11.40 12.48 5.23
CA GLU A 38 12.81 12.09 5.19
C GLU A 38 13.00 10.65 4.71
N VAL A 39 11.94 9.84 4.64
CA VAL A 39 12.00 8.44 4.18
C VAL A 39 12.12 8.41 2.66
N GLN A 40 13.35 8.56 2.15
CA GLN A 40 13.66 8.60 0.71
C GLN A 40 13.73 7.21 0.04
N GLN A 41 13.72 6.14 0.82
CA GLN A 41 13.80 4.76 0.34
C GLN A 41 12.75 3.90 1.05
N PHE A 42 12.16 2.95 0.33
CA PHE A 42 11.14 2.06 0.89
C PHE A 42 11.67 1.21 2.05
N SER A 43 12.96 0.84 2.02
CA SER A 43 13.59 0.11 3.13
C SER A 43 13.78 1.04 4.33
N LEU A 44 13.04 0.79 5.40
CA LEU A 44 13.17 1.51 6.66
C LEU A 44 14.51 1.26 7.35
N ALA A 45 15.15 0.10 7.11
CA ALA A 45 16.52 -0.16 7.58
C ALA A 45 17.49 0.94 7.13
N LYS A 46 17.35 1.40 5.88
CA LYS A 46 18.20 2.48 5.37
C LYS A 46 17.86 3.85 5.96
N ALA A 47 16.57 4.12 6.24
CA ALA A 47 16.16 5.37 6.85
C ALA A 47 16.69 5.52 8.29
N PHE A 48 16.84 4.40 9.00
CA PHE A 48 17.33 4.33 10.38
C PHE A 48 18.76 3.82 10.52
N ASP A 49 19.48 3.64 9.40
CA ASP A 49 20.85 3.10 9.39
C ASP A 49 20.97 1.78 10.19
N LEU A 50 20.04 0.85 9.91
CA LEU A 50 20.01 -0.48 10.54
C LEU A 50 20.75 -1.50 9.70
N THR A 51 21.36 -2.46 10.37
CA THR A 51 21.80 -3.69 9.72
C THR A 51 20.60 -4.56 9.33
N LYS A 52 20.82 -5.49 8.42
CA LYS A 52 19.78 -6.45 8.03
C LYS A 52 19.33 -7.33 9.20
N GLU A 53 20.28 -7.67 10.08
CA GLU A 53 20.03 -8.46 11.29
C GLU A 53 19.14 -7.69 12.28
N GLU A 54 19.40 -6.40 12.50
CA GLU A 54 18.58 -5.52 13.35
C GLU A 54 17.17 -5.39 12.79
N GLU A 55 17.03 -5.14 11.48
CA GLU A 55 15.72 -5.05 10.82
C GLU A 55 14.94 -6.37 10.95
N THR A 56 15.59 -7.51 10.68
CA THR A 56 14.96 -8.84 10.77
C THR A 56 14.48 -9.13 12.19
N LEU A 57 15.31 -8.81 13.21
CA LEU A 57 14.94 -9.00 14.61
C LEU A 57 13.79 -8.10 15.02
N PHE A 58 13.82 -6.84 14.60
CA PHE A 58 12.73 -5.88 14.86
C PHE A 58 11.39 -6.40 14.36
N TRP A 59 11.31 -6.83 13.10
CA TRP A 59 10.08 -7.37 12.51
C TRP A 59 9.62 -8.60 13.27
N LYS A 60 10.50 -9.55 13.54
CA LYS A 60 10.19 -10.77 14.29
C LYS A 60 9.59 -10.49 15.68
N GLU A 61 10.04 -9.46 16.37
CA GLU A 61 9.59 -9.11 17.71
C GLU A 61 8.34 -8.22 17.72
N ASN A 62 8.13 -7.42 16.68
CA ASN A 62 7.11 -6.35 16.68
C ASN A 62 6.01 -6.52 15.62
N GLU A 63 6.12 -7.49 14.71
CA GLU A 63 5.22 -7.68 13.58
C GLU A 63 3.76 -7.78 14.02
N TRP A 64 3.47 -8.56 15.06
CA TRP A 64 2.12 -8.66 15.60
C TRP A 64 1.59 -7.31 16.11
N LEU A 65 2.41 -6.58 16.86
CA LEU A 65 2.06 -5.25 17.37
C LEU A 65 1.80 -4.27 16.23
N MET A 66 2.66 -4.31 15.22
CA MET A 66 2.54 -3.45 14.03
C MET A 66 1.24 -3.70 13.29
N TYR A 67 0.88 -4.96 13.04
CA TYR A 67 -0.31 -5.28 12.27
C TYR A 67 -1.61 -5.10 13.07
N SER A 68 -1.61 -5.40 14.36
CA SER A 68 -2.80 -5.22 15.20
C SER A 68 -3.02 -3.76 15.64
N GLY A 69 -1.94 -3.01 15.85
CA GLY A 69 -1.94 -1.64 16.37
C GLY A 69 -1.81 -0.55 15.31
N ALA A 70 -1.73 -0.90 14.02
CA ALA A 70 -1.62 0.07 12.94
C ALA A 70 -2.76 1.09 12.98
N LEU A 71 -2.43 2.37 12.87
CA LEU A 71 -3.45 3.42 12.84
C LEU A 71 -4.00 3.59 11.41
N PRO A 72 -5.33 3.54 11.23
CA PRO A 72 -5.94 3.76 9.93
C PRO A 72 -5.80 5.23 9.49
N ALA A 73 -5.51 5.45 8.23
CA ALA A 73 -5.47 6.75 7.58
C ALA A 73 -6.90 7.22 7.24
N LYS A 74 -7.71 7.51 8.26
CA LYS A 74 -9.18 7.69 8.15
C LYS A 74 -9.59 8.71 7.10
N GLU A 75 -8.93 9.88 7.04
CA GLU A 75 -9.26 10.92 6.08
C GLU A 75 -9.01 10.45 4.65
N ARG A 76 -7.86 9.84 4.39
CA ARG A 76 -7.49 9.26 3.10
C ARG A 76 -8.46 8.16 2.68
N ILE A 77 -8.78 7.21 3.58
CA ILE A 77 -9.71 6.11 3.32
C ILE A 77 -11.08 6.67 2.95
N SER A 78 -11.65 7.56 3.75
CA SER A 78 -12.96 8.18 3.49
C SER A 78 -12.98 8.86 2.12
N ARG A 79 -11.96 9.66 1.83
CA ARG A 79 -11.83 10.38 0.56
C ARG A 79 -11.74 9.45 -0.64
N ILE A 80 -10.94 8.40 -0.56
CA ILE A 80 -10.79 7.41 -1.64
C ILE A 80 -12.13 6.71 -1.88
N PHE A 81 -12.79 6.24 -0.82
CA PHE A 81 -14.05 5.53 -0.92
C PHE A 81 -15.14 6.42 -1.52
N GLU A 82 -15.32 7.63 -1.01
CA GLU A 82 -16.30 8.60 -1.53
C GLU A 82 -16.04 8.97 -3.00
N THR A 83 -14.76 9.05 -3.39
CA THR A 83 -14.37 9.55 -4.71
C THR A 83 -14.40 8.46 -5.78
N TYR A 84 -13.94 7.25 -5.47
CA TYR A 84 -13.62 6.23 -6.46
C TYR A 84 -14.50 4.97 -6.36
N LEU A 85 -15.27 4.77 -5.28
CA LEU A 85 -16.12 3.59 -5.09
C LEU A 85 -17.61 3.95 -5.16
N ASP A 86 -18.40 2.98 -5.61
CA ASP A 86 -19.87 2.98 -5.51
C ASP A 86 -20.31 2.03 -4.38
N GLU A 87 -21.61 2.02 -4.05
CA GLU A 87 -22.19 1.16 -3.00
C GLU A 87 -22.03 -0.34 -3.32
N ASP A 88 -21.97 -0.69 -4.60
CA ASP A 88 -21.83 -2.07 -5.10
C ASP A 88 -20.39 -2.42 -5.51
N SER A 89 -19.41 -1.57 -5.19
CA SER A 89 -18.00 -1.85 -5.46
C SER A 89 -17.50 -3.03 -4.66
N VAL A 90 -16.81 -3.96 -5.31
CA VAL A 90 -16.15 -5.11 -4.68
C VAL A 90 -14.75 -4.71 -4.25
N ILE A 91 -14.47 -4.82 -2.96
CA ILE A 91 -13.21 -4.40 -2.33
C ILE A 91 -12.39 -5.63 -1.94
N HIS A 92 -11.26 -5.82 -2.57
CA HIS A 92 -10.28 -6.84 -2.24
C HIS A 92 -9.08 -6.20 -1.52
N ILE A 93 -8.65 -6.84 -0.46
CA ILE A 93 -7.43 -6.49 0.25
C ILE A 93 -6.35 -7.50 -0.12
N VAL A 94 -5.22 -7.04 -0.66
CA VAL A 94 -4.09 -7.89 -1.02
C VAL A 94 -2.83 -7.29 -0.41
N THR A 95 -2.28 -7.97 0.59
CA THR A 95 -1.17 -7.45 1.40
C THR A 95 0.02 -8.39 1.42
N ALA A 96 1.23 -7.83 1.54
CA ALA A 96 2.47 -8.59 1.74
C ALA A 96 2.62 -9.17 3.15
N ARG A 97 1.67 -8.95 4.05
CA ARG A 97 1.65 -9.64 5.35
C ARG A 97 1.62 -11.15 5.14
N GLY A 98 2.30 -11.89 6.02
CA GLY A 98 2.31 -13.35 5.98
C GLY A 98 0.94 -13.96 6.25
N LYS A 99 0.69 -15.17 5.78
CA LYS A 99 -0.59 -15.89 5.95
C LYS A 99 -0.95 -16.12 7.42
N GLU A 100 0.04 -16.25 8.29
CA GLU A 100 -0.08 -16.36 9.74
C GLU A 100 -0.74 -15.14 10.39
N HIS A 101 -0.72 -13.98 9.71
CA HIS A 101 -1.33 -12.74 10.17
C HIS A 101 -2.74 -12.50 9.61
N ALA A 102 -3.32 -13.46 8.88
CA ALA A 102 -4.63 -13.27 8.24
C ALA A 102 -5.74 -12.94 9.25
N GLU A 103 -5.79 -13.65 10.38
CA GLU A 103 -6.79 -13.40 11.43
C GLU A 103 -6.56 -12.03 12.10
N THR A 104 -5.31 -11.66 12.40
CA THR A 104 -4.96 -10.35 12.97
C THR A 104 -5.36 -9.22 12.01
N THR A 105 -5.10 -9.43 10.72
CA THR A 105 -5.46 -8.47 9.66
C THR A 105 -6.99 -8.32 9.57
N GLN A 106 -7.74 -9.42 9.55
CA GLN A 106 -9.20 -9.39 9.53
C GLN A 106 -9.77 -8.63 10.74
N ARG A 107 -9.30 -8.96 11.95
CA ARG A 107 -9.73 -8.27 13.18
C ARG A 107 -9.43 -6.77 13.14
N TRP A 108 -8.33 -6.37 12.51
CA TRP A 108 -8.00 -4.95 12.34
C TRP A 108 -9.02 -4.23 11.44
N PHE A 109 -9.44 -4.84 10.32
CA PHE A 109 -10.49 -4.28 9.47
C PHE A 109 -11.83 -4.17 10.18
N ASP A 110 -12.25 -5.24 10.88
CA ASP A 110 -13.50 -5.29 11.61
C ASP A 110 -13.54 -4.23 12.73
N PHE A 111 -12.43 -4.10 13.49
CA PHE A 111 -12.30 -3.11 14.57
C PHE A 111 -12.37 -1.66 14.05
N ASN A 112 -11.79 -1.39 12.90
CA ASN A 112 -11.77 -0.06 12.31
C ASN A 112 -13.00 0.23 11.42
N ALA A 113 -13.92 -0.73 11.29
CA ALA A 113 -15.12 -0.64 10.47
C ALA A 113 -14.83 -0.26 9.01
N ILE A 114 -13.72 -0.77 8.44
CA ILE A 114 -13.37 -0.58 7.04
C ILE A 114 -13.97 -1.74 6.23
N PRO A 115 -14.86 -1.47 5.27
CA PRO A 115 -15.51 -2.53 4.50
C PRO A 115 -14.52 -3.23 3.56
N TYR A 116 -14.70 -4.54 3.41
CA TYR A 116 -13.97 -5.39 2.48
C TYR A 116 -14.80 -6.62 2.09
N HIS A 117 -14.48 -7.23 0.94
CA HIS A 117 -15.11 -8.47 0.47
C HIS A 117 -14.18 -9.67 0.62
N SER A 118 -12.88 -9.48 0.46
CA SER A 118 -11.87 -10.52 0.71
C SER A 118 -10.56 -9.93 1.21
N ILE A 119 -9.80 -10.75 1.96
CA ILE A 119 -8.44 -10.44 2.40
C ILE A 119 -7.52 -11.57 1.96
N GLN A 120 -6.42 -11.23 1.29
CA GLN A 120 -5.38 -12.14 0.87
C GLN A 120 -4.02 -11.68 1.40
N CYS A 121 -3.50 -12.42 2.38
CA CYS A 121 -2.15 -12.23 2.91
C CYS A 121 -1.21 -13.10 2.07
N VAL A 122 -0.43 -12.49 1.18
CA VAL A 122 0.37 -13.22 0.19
C VAL A 122 1.82 -13.48 0.61
N GLY A 123 2.30 -12.80 1.66
CA GLY A 123 3.70 -12.87 2.08
C GLY A 123 4.62 -12.35 0.98
N GLU A 124 5.58 -13.18 0.58
CA GLU A 124 6.56 -12.86 -0.47
C GLU A 124 6.04 -13.09 -1.90
N ALA A 125 4.83 -13.66 -2.07
CA ALA A 125 4.28 -13.88 -3.40
C ALA A 125 3.87 -12.55 -4.07
N SER A 126 3.87 -12.55 -5.41
CA SER A 126 3.47 -11.39 -6.18
C SER A 126 2.00 -11.03 -5.96
N LYS A 127 1.73 -9.80 -5.57
CA LYS A 127 0.37 -9.25 -5.52
C LYS A 127 -0.19 -9.02 -6.93
N VAL A 128 0.68 -8.69 -7.88
CA VAL A 128 0.29 -8.37 -9.26
C VAL A 128 -0.35 -9.57 -9.95
N ASP A 129 0.10 -10.80 -9.63
CA ASP A 129 -0.46 -12.03 -10.19
C ASP A 129 -1.94 -12.26 -9.84
N LEU A 130 -2.41 -11.64 -8.77
CA LEU A 130 -3.81 -11.77 -8.35
C LEU A 130 -4.76 -10.80 -9.06
N LEU A 131 -4.25 -9.70 -9.60
CA LEU A 131 -5.10 -8.63 -10.15
C LEU A 131 -6.00 -9.10 -11.30
N GLU A 132 -5.48 -9.94 -12.20
CA GLU A 132 -6.28 -10.49 -13.31
C GLU A 132 -7.34 -11.47 -12.80
N SER A 133 -7.00 -12.34 -11.84
CA SER A 133 -7.95 -13.31 -11.27
C SER A 133 -9.03 -12.64 -10.43
N LEU A 134 -8.76 -11.47 -9.88
CA LEU A 134 -9.71 -10.64 -9.15
C LEU A 134 -10.51 -9.72 -10.06
N GLU A 135 -10.21 -9.68 -11.36
CA GLU A 135 -10.82 -8.76 -12.34
C GLU A 135 -10.69 -7.29 -11.88
N ALA A 136 -9.52 -6.94 -11.29
CA ALA A 136 -9.28 -5.64 -10.72
C ALA A 136 -9.31 -4.54 -11.78
N GLU A 137 -10.12 -3.52 -11.58
CA GLU A 137 -10.17 -2.31 -12.42
C GLU A 137 -9.24 -1.21 -11.89
N ALA A 138 -9.00 -1.20 -10.57
CA ALA A 138 -8.11 -0.25 -9.92
C ALA A 138 -7.36 -0.89 -8.76
N VAL A 139 -6.14 -0.39 -8.51
CA VAL A 139 -5.32 -0.80 -7.37
C VAL A 139 -4.74 0.42 -6.66
N PHE A 140 -4.73 0.38 -5.32
CA PHE A 140 -4.18 1.41 -4.45
C PHE A 140 -2.99 0.82 -3.69
N GLU A 141 -1.80 1.44 -3.84
CA GLU A 141 -0.54 0.89 -3.35
C GLU A 141 0.47 2.04 -3.06
N ASP A 142 1.49 1.76 -2.23
CA ASP A 142 2.60 2.69 -1.97
C ASP A 142 3.97 2.12 -2.38
N LYS A 143 4.09 0.78 -2.47
CA LYS A 143 5.36 0.07 -2.69
C LYS A 143 5.88 0.26 -4.11
N PRO A 144 7.12 0.79 -4.30
CA PRO A 144 7.68 1.05 -5.62
C PRO A 144 7.75 -0.18 -6.54
N ASP A 145 8.23 -1.31 -6.02
CA ASP A 145 8.44 -2.53 -6.80
C ASP A 145 7.14 -3.06 -7.42
N PHE A 146 6.00 -2.86 -6.73
CA PHE A 146 4.69 -3.23 -7.23
C PHE A 146 4.36 -2.54 -8.57
N PHE A 147 4.61 -1.24 -8.67
CA PHE A 147 4.32 -0.46 -9.88
C PHE A 147 5.20 -0.87 -11.05
N TYR A 148 6.48 -1.15 -10.80
CA TYR A 148 7.39 -1.66 -11.83
C TYR A 148 6.98 -3.06 -12.29
N GLU A 149 6.60 -3.94 -11.37
CA GLU A 149 6.10 -5.28 -11.72
C GLU A 149 4.80 -5.21 -12.52
N LEU A 150 3.87 -4.31 -12.13
CA LEU A 150 2.62 -4.07 -12.86
C LEU A 150 2.90 -3.61 -14.31
N TRP A 151 3.90 -2.72 -14.46
CA TRP A 151 4.35 -2.26 -15.77
C TRP A 151 4.95 -3.39 -16.60
N ASP A 152 5.89 -4.13 -16.03
CA ASP A 152 6.64 -5.20 -16.72
C ASP A 152 5.71 -6.35 -17.17
N LYS A 153 4.65 -6.62 -16.41
CA LYS A 153 3.61 -7.60 -16.77
C LYS A 153 2.56 -7.08 -17.78
N GLY A 154 2.69 -5.83 -18.21
CA GLY A 154 1.77 -5.25 -19.22
C GLY A 154 0.33 -5.05 -18.72
N LEU A 155 0.12 -4.92 -17.41
CA LEU A 155 -1.20 -4.74 -16.81
C LEU A 155 -1.65 -3.28 -16.72
N PHE A 156 -0.75 -2.33 -16.94
CA PHE A 156 -1.06 -0.90 -16.88
C PHE A 156 -2.24 -0.47 -17.76
N PRO A 157 -2.45 -0.99 -19.00
CA PRO A 157 -3.61 -0.61 -19.79
C PRO A 157 -4.94 -1.16 -19.29
N LYS A 158 -4.89 -2.14 -18.38
CA LYS A 158 -6.07 -2.86 -17.88
C LYS A 158 -6.50 -2.40 -16.49
N VAL A 159 -5.53 -1.98 -15.65
CA VAL A 159 -5.73 -1.65 -14.23
C VAL A 159 -5.27 -0.24 -13.95
N ASP A 160 -6.16 0.61 -13.49
CA ASP A 160 -5.82 1.96 -13.06
C ASP A 160 -5.01 1.92 -11.74
N ALA A 161 -3.76 2.35 -11.79
CA ALA A 161 -2.83 2.28 -10.66
C ALA A 161 -2.77 3.62 -9.90
N PHE A 162 -3.20 3.59 -8.64
CA PHE A 162 -3.17 4.71 -7.70
C PHE A 162 -1.98 4.57 -6.75
N CYS A 163 -1.08 5.53 -6.77
CA CYS A 163 0.07 5.60 -5.89
C CYS A 163 -0.20 6.54 -4.72
N ILE A 164 -0.07 6.07 -3.49
CA ILE A 164 -0.05 6.92 -2.30
C ILE A 164 1.31 7.62 -2.23
N ASP A 165 1.33 8.96 -2.25
CA ASP A 165 2.54 9.76 -2.46
C ASP A 165 3.44 9.79 -1.22
N TYR A 166 4.57 9.09 -1.30
CA TYR A 166 5.67 9.17 -0.37
C TYR A 166 6.98 9.57 -1.07
N PRO A 167 7.98 10.11 -0.36
CA PRO A 167 9.25 10.48 -0.99
C PRO A 167 9.95 9.31 -1.70
N TYR A 168 9.81 8.09 -1.20
CA TYR A 168 10.46 6.90 -1.75
C TYR A 168 9.83 6.38 -3.05
N ASN A 169 8.63 6.85 -3.43
CA ASN A 169 7.94 6.36 -4.62
C ASN A 169 7.63 7.45 -5.68
N LYS A 170 8.29 8.60 -5.61
CA LYS A 170 8.03 9.75 -6.50
C LYS A 170 8.15 9.44 -7.99
N ASN A 171 9.02 8.51 -8.35
CA ASN A 171 9.37 8.22 -9.75
C ASN A 171 8.71 6.95 -10.30
N VAL A 172 7.82 6.30 -9.53
CA VAL A 172 7.15 5.09 -10.00
C VAL A 172 6.16 5.41 -11.12
N PRO A 173 5.98 4.49 -12.09
CA PRO A 173 4.89 4.60 -13.04
C PRO A 173 3.56 4.38 -12.30
N CYS A 174 2.65 5.35 -12.36
CA CYS A 174 1.29 5.24 -11.83
C CYS A 174 0.35 6.15 -12.60
N HIS A 175 -0.92 5.78 -12.76
CA HIS A 175 -1.91 6.61 -13.43
C HIS A 175 -2.31 7.81 -12.57
N PHE A 176 -2.46 7.59 -11.28
CA PHE A 176 -2.91 8.59 -10.33
C PHE A 176 -2.00 8.61 -9.11
N ARG A 177 -1.69 9.83 -8.66
CA ARG A 177 -0.92 10.03 -7.44
C ARG A 177 -1.80 10.73 -6.42
N LEU A 178 -1.94 10.15 -5.25
CA LEU A 178 -2.79 10.65 -4.18
C LEU A 178 -1.95 11.16 -3.01
N ASP A 179 -2.38 12.25 -2.42
CA ASP A 179 -1.81 12.78 -1.18
C ASP A 179 -1.92 11.74 -0.03
N ARG A 180 -0.81 11.46 0.63
CA ARG A 180 -0.75 10.42 1.68
C ARG A 180 -1.56 10.73 2.94
N THR A 181 -1.88 12.00 3.17
CA THR A 181 -2.67 12.39 4.34
C THR A 181 -4.15 12.42 4.03
N THR A 182 -4.52 13.11 2.95
CA THR A 182 -5.91 13.44 2.63
C THR A 182 -6.53 12.55 1.56
N GLY A 183 -5.72 11.83 0.77
CA GLY A 183 -6.20 11.07 -0.40
C GLY A 183 -6.62 11.94 -1.59
N LEU A 184 -6.33 13.24 -1.58
CA LEU A 184 -6.60 14.12 -2.70
C LEU A 184 -5.73 13.76 -3.90
N LEU A 185 -6.28 13.89 -5.10
CA LEU A 185 -5.54 13.71 -6.34
C LEU A 185 -4.48 14.82 -6.49
N LEU A 186 -3.22 14.44 -6.54
CA LEU A 186 -2.08 15.34 -6.78
C LEU A 186 -1.70 15.41 -8.25
N GLU A 187 -1.75 14.26 -8.93
CA GLU A 187 -1.31 14.13 -10.31
C GLU A 187 -2.09 13.02 -11.01
N GLU A 188 -2.42 13.25 -12.28
CA GLU A 188 -2.95 12.27 -13.22
C GLU A 188 -1.99 12.17 -14.41
N ARG A 189 -1.60 10.94 -14.79
CA ARG A 189 -0.69 10.66 -15.88
C ARG A 189 -1.37 9.78 -16.93
N THR A 190 -1.25 10.16 -18.18
CA THR A 190 -1.65 9.32 -19.30
C THR A 190 -0.42 8.62 -19.85
N PHE A 191 -0.44 7.29 -19.89
CA PHE A 191 0.60 6.48 -20.51
C PHE A 191 0.16 6.08 -21.92
N THR A 192 0.96 6.42 -22.93
CA THR A 192 0.82 5.88 -24.28
C THR A 192 1.63 4.60 -24.36
N TYR A 193 0.95 3.45 -24.41
CA TYR A 193 1.61 2.17 -24.67
C TYR A 193 2.02 2.09 -26.13
N ASP A 194 3.31 1.95 -26.37
CA ASP A 194 3.83 1.61 -27.71
C ASP A 194 3.81 0.07 -27.84
N TYR A 195 2.74 -0.45 -28.43
CA TYR A 195 2.57 -1.91 -28.68
C TYR A 195 3.51 -2.44 -29.77
N THR A 196 4.45 -1.63 -30.29
CA THR A 196 5.36 -2.02 -31.38
C THR A 196 6.65 -2.69 -30.91
N ARG A 197 6.83 -2.92 -29.60
CA ARG A 197 7.99 -3.66 -29.07
C ARG A 197 7.60 -5.13 -28.83
N GLU A 198 7.48 -5.89 -29.92
CA GLU A 198 7.66 -7.33 -29.95
C GLU A 198 9.13 -7.71 -30.15
#